data_a94b690666a6bd107f9a3ded8073ce74
#
_entry.id   a94b690666a6bd107f9a3ded8073ce74
#
_cell.length_a   1.000
_cell.length_b   1.000
_cell.length_c   1.000
_cell.angle_alpha   90.00
_cell.angle_beta   90.00
_cell.angle_gamma   90.00
#
_symmetry.space_group_name_H-M   'P 1'
#
loop_
_entity.id
_entity.type
_entity.pdbx_description
1 polymer ?
#
loop_
_entity_poly.entity_id
_entity_poly.type
_entity_poly.pdbx_seq_one_letter_code
_entity_poly.pdbx_strand_id
1 'polypeptide(L)'
;ETAYQKGYHKAKSEKDFVLKESEIVKACREPCVLEIQEPATIEKPGTLVRLNSLFDEGACTDLMNGETLIRHPNAVIIMTTNLTYAGCQEFNASVVSRMSLVQHREDLSARAMMQRVVERTGFSDEEILPFMVSTVQKIREYLENEDLQGGICGYRELESWVWSYMTTGDLLKSVKNTVISKAALLAEDRKILMDTFVMPHFCAYEEEKNDGIQRK
;
A
#
# COMPACT_ATOMS: atom_id res chain seq x y z
N GLU A 1 -44.14 13.89 13.69
CA GLU A 1 -43.29 13.68 12.52
C GLU A 1 -41.99 14.49 12.63
N THR A 2 -40.84 13.84 12.63
CA THR A 2 -39.54 14.51 12.68
C THR A 2 -39.26 15.26 11.37
N ALA A 3 -38.45 16.33 11.41
CA ALA A 3 -38.02 17.05 10.21
C ALA A 3 -37.38 16.10 9.15
N TYR A 4 -36.74 15.01 9.60
CA TYR A 4 -36.19 13.95 8.75
C TYR A 4 -37.30 13.18 8.00
N GLN A 5 -38.36 12.77 8.69
CA GLN A 5 -39.49 12.05 8.07
C GLN A 5 -40.19 12.92 7.03
N LYS A 6 -40.41 14.22 7.35
CA LYS A 6 -40.97 15.18 6.40
C LYS A 6 -40.09 15.36 5.16
N GLY A 7 -38.76 15.47 5.33
CA GLY A 7 -37.82 15.56 4.22
C GLY A 7 -37.82 14.30 3.35
N TYR A 8 -37.86 13.13 3.95
CA TYR A 8 -37.90 11.84 3.24
C TYR A 8 -39.20 11.67 2.43
N HIS A 9 -40.36 12.00 3.03
CA HIS A 9 -41.65 11.96 2.31
C HIS A 9 -41.69 12.95 1.15
N LYS A 10 -41.16 14.16 1.34
CA LYS A 10 -41.11 15.18 0.28
C LYS A 10 -40.23 14.72 -0.87
N ALA A 11 -38.99 14.25 -0.59
CA ALA A 11 -38.10 13.74 -1.60
C ALA A 11 -38.67 12.54 -2.37
N LYS A 12 -39.33 11.61 -1.66
CA LYS A 12 -39.99 10.46 -2.28
C LYS A 12 -41.14 10.86 -3.21
N SER A 13 -41.90 11.90 -2.85
CA SER A 13 -43.00 12.44 -3.66
C SER A 13 -42.50 13.17 -4.93
N GLU A 14 -41.33 13.82 -4.84
CA GLU A 14 -40.73 14.60 -5.92
C GLU A 14 -39.80 13.73 -6.82
N LYS A 15 -39.66 12.41 -6.54
CA LYS A 15 -38.75 11.47 -7.25
C LYS A 15 -37.27 11.85 -7.31
N ASP A 16 -36.85 12.79 -6.47
CA ASP A 16 -35.51 13.36 -6.47
C ASP A 16 -34.46 12.53 -5.68
N PHE A 17 -34.91 11.46 -4.99
CA PHE A 17 -34.06 10.64 -4.16
C PHE A 17 -34.10 9.17 -4.59
N VAL A 18 -32.98 8.68 -5.08
CA VAL A 18 -32.77 7.24 -5.33
C VAL A 18 -31.77 6.72 -4.29
N LEU A 19 -32.21 5.81 -3.42
CA LEU A 19 -31.32 5.11 -2.52
C LEU A 19 -30.44 4.15 -3.35
N LYS A 20 -29.15 4.41 -3.41
CA LYS A 20 -28.17 3.52 -4.06
C LYS A 20 -27.43 2.74 -2.97
N GLU A 21 -27.50 1.42 -3.05
CA GLU A 21 -26.72 0.57 -2.15
C GLU A 21 -25.21 0.74 -2.38
N SER A 22 -24.47 0.81 -1.27
CA SER A 22 -23.00 0.81 -1.32
C SER A 22 -22.46 -0.58 -1.69
N GLU A 23 -21.21 -0.65 -2.13
CA GLU A 23 -20.56 -1.92 -2.45
C GLU A 23 -20.46 -2.84 -1.21
N ILE A 24 -20.35 -2.28 -0.01
CA ILE A 24 -20.38 -3.05 1.25
C ILE A 24 -21.72 -3.76 1.42
N VAL A 25 -22.83 -3.06 1.19
CA VAL A 25 -24.18 -3.64 1.30
C VAL A 25 -24.37 -4.76 0.29
N LYS A 26 -24.00 -4.54 -0.97
CA LYS A 26 -24.10 -5.55 -2.03
C LYS A 26 -23.26 -6.79 -1.71
N ALA A 27 -22.00 -6.59 -1.28
CA ALA A 27 -21.10 -7.67 -0.92
C ALA A 27 -21.61 -8.50 0.26
N CYS A 28 -22.32 -7.88 1.20
CA CYS A 28 -22.91 -8.62 2.31
C CYS A 28 -24.10 -9.51 1.92
N ARG A 29 -24.71 -9.33 0.75
CA ARG A 29 -25.88 -10.12 0.33
C ARG A 29 -25.54 -11.47 -0.30
N GLU A 30 -24.31 -11.66 -0.75
CA GLU A 30 -23.88 -12.83 -1.54
C GLU A 30 -22.58 -13.43 -1.01
N PRO A 31 -22.25 -14.69 -1.37
CA PRO A 31 -20.94 -15.28 -1.10
C PRO A 31 -19.86 -14.48 -1.86
N CYS A 32 -19.01 -13.75 -1.14
CA CYS A 32 -17.94 -12.97 -1.76
C CYS A 32 -16.77 -12.72 -0.79
N VAL A 33 -15.69 -12.17 -1.33
CA VAL A 33 -14.61 -11.55 -0.55
C VAL A 33 -14.69 -10.05 -0.79
N LEU A 34 -15.01 -9.30 0.27
CA LEU A 34 -14.97 -7.84 0.28
C LEU A 34 -13.64 -7.39 0.86
N GLU A 35 -12.83 -6.71 0.06
CA GLU A 35 -11.61 -6.06 0.54
C GLU A 35 -11.86 -4.56 0.78
N ILE A 36 -11.56 -4.10 1.99
CA ILE A 36 -11.55 -2.69 2.37
C ILE A 36 -10.09 -2.25 2.44
N GLN A 37 -9.64 -1.49 1.44
CA GLN A 37 -8.25 -1.05 1.34
C GLN A 37 -8.05 0.26 2.10
N GLU A 38 -6.91 0.36 2.79
CA GLU A 38 -6.44 1.54 3.53
C GLU A 38 -7.46 2.17 4.49
N PRO A 39 -8.21 1.38 5.27
CA PRO A 39 -9.20 1.93 6.19
C PRO A 39 -8.59 2.79 7.32
N ALA A 40 -7.29 2.66 7.60
CA ALA A 40 -6.57 3.52 8.55
C ALA A 40 -6.46 4.99 8.09
N THR A 41 -6.70 5.29 6.81
CA THR A 41 -6.69 6.66 6.27
C THR A 41 -8.02 7.39 6.46
N ILE A 42 -9.03 6.75 7.03
CA ILE A 42 -10.32 7.37 7.30
C ILE A 42 -10.17 8.39 8.44
N GLU A 43 -10.38 9.67 8.14
CA GLU A 43 -10.19 10.79 9.09
C GLU A 43 -10.96 10.62 10.41
N LYS A 44 -12.10 9.95 10.37
CA LYS A 44 -12.94 9.69 11.56
C LYS A 44 -12.94 8.19 11.86
N PRO A 45 -12.07 7.70 12.77
CA PRO A 45 -11.98 6.27 13.11
C PRO A 45 -13.31 5.64 13.54
N GLY A 46 -14.22 6.45 14.11
CA GLY A 46 -15.57 6.02 14.45
C GLY A 46 -16.47 5.63 13.26
N THR A 47 -16.07 5.93 12.02
CA THR A 47 -16.80 5.51 10.81
C THR A 47 -16.82 3.98 10.67
N LEU A 48 -15.72 3.31 10.96
CA LEU A 48 -15.63 1.85 10.90
C LEU A 48 -16.45 1.17 12.02
N VAL A 49 -16.62 1.83 13.16
CA VAL A 49 -17.42 1.31 14.29
C VAL A 49 -18.87 1.05 13.86
N ARG A 50 -19.38 1.77 12.88
CA ARG A 50 -20.73 1.54 12.32
C ARG A 50 -20.86 0.19 11.62
N LEU A 51 -19.75 -0.42 11.24
CA LEU A 51 -19.72 -1.75 10.61
C LEU A 51 -19.60 -2.87 11.65
N ASN A 52 -19.43 -2.54 12.93
CA ASN A 52 -19.22 -3.54 13.98
C ASN A 52 -20.32 -4.60 14.04
N SER A 53 -21.58 -4.19 13.84
CA SER A 53 -22.71 -5.12 13.81
C SER A 53 -22.63 -6.15 12.68
N LEU A 54 -21.97 -5.81 11.57
CA LEU A 54 -21.70 -6.74 10.47
C LEU A 54 -20.51 -7.67 10.74
N PHE A 55 -19.63 -7.31 11.68
CA PHE A 55 -18.47 -8.12 12.07
C PHE A 55 -18.80 -9.10 13.21
N ASP A 56 -19.83 -8.80 14.00
CA ASP A 56 -20.29 -9.66 15.08
C ASP A 56 -20.94 -10.96 14.57
N GLU A 57 -21.15 -11.92 15.45
CA GLU A 57 -21.83 -13.21 15.15
C GLU A 57 -23.25 -13.02 14.61
N GLY A 58 -23.97 -11.99 15.10
CA GLY A 58 -25.29 -11.63 14.61
C GLY A 58 -25.30 -11.13 13.16
N ALA A 59 -24.16 -10.66 12.67
CA ALA A 59 -23.87 -10.28 11.30
C ALA A 59 -24.99 -9.47 10.60
N CYS A 60 -25.65 -8.54 11.30
CA CYS A 60 -26.77 -7.77 10.76
C CYS A 60 -26.67 -6.28 11.09
N THR A 61 -27.28 -5.45 10.25
CA THR A 61 -27.40 -4.01 10.47
C THR A 61 -28.66 -3.46 9.79
N ASP A 62 -29.23 -2.41 10.33
CA ASP A 62 -30.37 -1.76 9.71
C ASP A 62 -29.91 -0.71 8.69
N LEU A 63 -30.50 -0.77 7.51
CA LEU A 63 -30.26 0.17 6.43
C LEU A 63 -31.19 1.38 6.56
N MET A 64 -30.81 2.48 5.89
CA MET A 64 -31.57 3.73 5.94
C MET A 64 -33.00 3.63 5.36
N ASN A 65 -33.28 2.60 4.56
CA ASN A 65 -34.60 2.32 4.01
C ASN A 65 -35.52 1.51 4.97
N GLY A 66 -34.99 1.16 6.16
CA GLY A 66 -35.72 0.37 7.17
C GLY A 66 -35.59 -1.15 6.97
N GLU A 67 -34.81 -1.59 6.00
CA GLU A 67 -34.50 -3.01 5.78
C GLU A 67 -33.36 -3.45 6.73
N THR A 68 -33.46 -4.62 7.31
CA THR A 68 -32.35 -5.24 8.03
C THR A 68 -31.51 -6.06 7.05
N LEU A 69 -30.26 -5.63 6.87
CA LEU A 69 -29.25 -6.37 6.11
C LEU A 69 -28.67 -7.46 7.01
N ILE A 70 -28.69 -8.70 6.53
CA ILE A 70 -28.00 -9.83 7.16
C ILE A 70 -26.83 -10.21 6.27
N ARG A 71 -25.62 -10.24 6.84
CA ARG A 71 -24.43 -10.65 6.10
C ARG A 71 -24.51 -12.13 5.75
N HIS A 72 -24.31 -12.44 4.47
CA HIS A 72 -24.25 -13.83 4.02
C HIS A 72 -23.14 -14.61 4.76
N PRO A 73 -23.36 -15.84 5.25
CA PRO A 73 -22.39 -16.59 6.03
C PRO A 73 -21.05 -16.83 5.32
N ASN A 74 -21.06 -16.87 3.99
CA ASN A 74 -19.85 -17.01 3.16
C ASN A 74 -19.33 -15.67 2.63
N ALA A 75 -19.80 -14.52 3.11
CA ALA A 75 -19.21 -13.23 2.85
C ALA A 75 -18.05 -13.01 3.80
N VAL A 76 -16.84 -12.91 3.27
CA VAL A 76 -15.59 -12.66 4.01
C VAL A 76 -15.18 -11.21 3.84
N ILE A 77 -14.93 -10.53 4.95
CA ILE A 77 -14.46 -9.13 4.92
C ILE A 77 -12.98 -9.11 5.30
N ILE A 78 -12.16 -8.53 4.44
CA ILE A 78 -10.71 -8.36 4.62
C ILE A 78 -10.41 -6.87 4.67
N MET A 79 -9.61 -6.44 5.63
CA MET A 79 -9.07 -5.09 5.70
C MET A 79 -7.57 -5.14 5.48
N THR A 80 -7.07 -4.34 4.53
CA THR A 80 -5.63 -4.21 4.25
C THR A 80 -5.22 -2.76 4.44
N THR A 81 -4.20 -2.53 5.25
CA THR A 81 -3.72 -1.17 5.54
C THR A 81 -2.24 -1.15 5.86
N ASN A 82 -1.65 0.01 5.68
CA ASN A 82 -0.33 0.33 6.18
C ASN A 82 -0.49 1.34 7.33
N LEU A 83 0.15 1.08 8.47
CA LEU A 83 0.07 1.93 9.66
C LEU A 83 1.28 2.84 9.84
N THR A 84 2.27 2.77 8.94
CA THR A 84 3.60 3.38 9.12
C THR A 84 3.78 4.75 8.47
N TYR A 85 2.82 5.26 7.72
CA TYR A 85 2.96 6.57 7.05
C TYR A 85 2.04 7.64 7.61
N ALA A 86 2.41 8.90 7.36
CA ALA A 86 1.67 10.07 7.84
C ALA A 86 0.22 10.05 7.33
N GLY A 87 -0.72 10.33 8.23
CA GLY A 87 -2.17 10.34 7.93
C GLY A 87 -2.90 9.04 8.29
N CYS A 88 -2.20 7.97 8.65
CA CYS A 88 -2.83 6.78 9.19
C CYS A 88 -3.30 7.03 10.63
N GLN A 89 -4.49 6.52 10.92
CA GLN A 89 -5.09 6.54 12.25
C GLN A 89 -5.05 5.13 12.85
N GLU A 90 -4.91 5.05 14.16
CA GLU A 90 -5.06 3.77 14.85
C GLU A 90 -6.48 3.24 14.72
N PHE A 91 -6.61 1.96 14.54
CA PHE A 91 -7.92 1.31 14.56
C PHE A 91 -8.55 1.38 15.95
N ASN A 92 -9.86 1.65 15.97
CA ASN A 92 -10.61 1.53 17.21
C ASN A 92 -10.53 0.09 17.72
N ALA A 93 -10.21 -0.08 19.01
CA ALA A 93 -10.08 -1.39 19.64
C ALA A 93 -11.34 -2.28 19.47
N SER A 94 -12.53 -1.66 19.38
CA SER A 94 -13.77 -2.40 19.15
C SER A 94 -13.85 -3.02 17.75
N VAL A 95 -13.20 -2.44 16.75
CA VAL A 95 -13.09 -2.99 15.39
C VAL A 95 -12.09 -4.15 15.40
N VAL A 96 -10.91 -3.92 15.98
CA VAL A 96 -9.84 -4.94 16.04
C VAL A 96 -10.30 -6.19 16.79
N SER A 97 -11.03 -6.04 17.90
CA SER A 97 -11.53 -7.17 18.71
C SER A 97 -12.52 -8.08 17.98
N ARG A 98 -13.09 -7.60 16.87
CA ARG A 98 -14.03 -8.37 16.02
C ARG A 98 -13.36 -9.03 14.82
N MET A 99 -12.08 -8.77 14.60
CA MET A 99 -11.30 -9.44 13.55
C MET A 99 -10.97 -10.87 14.01
N SER A 100 -11.37 -11.85 13.22
CA SER A 100 -11.06 -13.27 13.51
C SER A 100 -9.56 -13.56 13.35
N LEU A 101 -8.86 -12.80 12.51
CA LEU A 101 -7.44 -12.94 12.24
C LEU A 101 -6.83 -11.57 11.99
N VAL A 102 -5.72 -11.27 12.67
CA VAL A 102 -4.87 -10.11 12.40
C VAL A 102 -3.49 -10.63 12.05
N GLN A 103 -2.99 -10.25 10.86
CA GLN A 103 -1.68 -10.65 10.39
C GLN A 103 -0.84 -9.43 10.05
N HIS A 104 0.29 -9.29 10.73
CA HIS A 104 1.32 -8.35 10.34
C HIS A 104 2.19 -8.97 9.25
N ARG A 105 2.41 -8.22 8.17
CA ARG A 105 3.33 -8.64 7.12
C ARG A 105 4.64 -7.91 7.30
N GLU A 106 5.68 -8.70 7.43
CA GLU A 106 7.05 -8.21 7.38
C GLU A 106 7.42 -7.82 5.95
N ASP A 107 8.44 -7.02 5.85
CA ASP A 107 9.00 -6.62 4.58
C ASP A 107 9.65 -7.78 3.86
N LEU A 108 9.72 -7.65 2.53
CA LEU A 108 10.30 -8.68 1.71
C LEU A 108 11.82 -8.78 1.98
N SER A 109 12.30 -10.00 2.23
CA SER A 109 13.73 -10.28 2.25
C SER A 109 14.36 -9.98 0.87
N ALA A 110 15.69 -9.76 0.82
CA ALA A 110 16.41 -9.55 -0.43
C ALA A 110 16.12 -10.64 -1.46
N ARG A 111 16.13 -11.91 -1.02
CA ARG A 111 15.83 -13.05 -1.87
C ARG A 111 14.41 -13.00 -2.44
N ALA A 112 13.43 -12.66 -1.62
CA ALA A 112 12.04 -12.55 -2.06
C ALA A 112 11.84 -11.37 -3.01
N MET A 113 12.54 -10.25 -2.79
CA MET A 113 12.55 -9.11 -3.72
C MET A 113 13.11 -9.50 -5.08
N MET A 114 14.28 -10.16 -5.12
CA MET A 114 14.90 -10.63 -6.36
C MET A 114 13.98 -11.57 -7.12
N GLN A 115 13.49 -12.62 -6.46
CA GLN A 115 12.59 -13.60 -7.08
C GLN A 115 11.37 -12.92 -7.70
N ARG A 116 10.72 -12.04 -6.95
CA ARG A 116 9.51 -11.34 -7.41
C ARG A 116 9.79 -10.38 -8.57
N VAL A 117 10.95 -9.72 -8.58
CA VAL A 117 11.37 -8.88 -9.72
C VAL A 117 11.55 -9.73 -10.97
N VAL A 118 12.26 -10.85 -10.87
CA VAL A 118 12.45 -11.78 -12.01
C VAL A 118 11.12 -12.27 -12.55
N GLU A 119 10.20 -12.71 -11.67
CA GLU A 119 8.88 -13.19 -12.06
C GLU A 119 8.05 -12.12 -12.79
N ARG A 120 8.15 -10.84 -12.37
CA ARG A 120 7.33 -9.76 -12.92
C ARG A 120 7.94 -9.06 -14.12
N THR A 121 9.26 -8.94 -14.18
CA THR A 121 9.95 -8.15 -15.21
C THR A 121 10.70 -8.99 -16.22
N GLY A 122 11.03 -10.24 -15.88
CA GLY A 122 11.94 -11.08 -16.64
C GLY A 122 13.41 -10.69 -16.50
N PHE A 123 13.74 -9.66 -15.69
CA PHE A 123 15.10 -9.19 -15.49
C PHE A 123 15.84 -10.07 -14.50
N SER A 124 16.90 -10.75 -14.95
CA SER A 124 17.65 -11.76 -14.16
C SER A 124 19.17 -11.58 -14.24
N ASP A 125 19.63 -10.35 -14.40
CA ASP A 125 21.07 -10.06 -14.38
C ASP A 125 21.67 -10.36 -13.00
N GLU A 126 22.67 -11.22 -12.95
CA GLU A 126 23.24 -11.77 -11.72
C GLU A 126 24.13 -10.76 -10.95
N GLU A 127 24.55 -9.67 -11.60
CA GLU A 127 25.39 -8.62 -11.00
C GLU A 127 24.55 -7.40 -10.64
N ILE A 128 23.72 -6.94 -11.57
CA ILE A 128 22.97 -5.70 -11.42
C ILE A 128 21.79 -5.87 -10.46
N LEU A 129 21.05 -6.96 -10.53
CA LEU A 129 19.85 -7.14 -9.70
C LEU A 129 20.16 -7.22 -8.20
N PRO A 130 21.17 -7.97 -7.73
CA PRO A 130 21.58 -7.95 -6.33
C PRO A 130 22.03 -6.56 -5.85
N PHE A 131 22.75 -5.83 -6.71
CA PHE A 131 23.15 -4.45 -6.43
C PHE A 131 21.93 -3.54 -6.23
N MET A 132 20.95 -3.57 -7.15
CA MET A 132 19.73 -2.79 -7.03
C MET A 132 18.95 -3.11 -5.74
N VAL A 133 18.81 -4.39 -5.42
CA VAL A 133 18.11 -4.85 -4.20
C VAL A 133 18.84 -4.37 -2.94
N SER A 134 20.16 -4.55 -2.86
CA SER A 134 20.96 -4.10 -1.72
C SER A 134 20.87 -2.59 -1.52
N THR A 135 20.90 -1.82 -2.61
CA THR A 135 20.78 -0.35 -2.56
C THR A 135 19.41 0.07 -2.00
N VAL A 136 18.32 -0.52 -2.49
CA VAL A 136 16.96 -0.21 -2.01
C VAL A 136 16.81 -0.56 -0.53
N GLN A 137 17.34 -1.70 -0.07
CA GLN A 137 17.27 -2.08 1.34
C GLN A 137 18.04 -1.12 2.24
N LYS A 138 19.26 -0.73 1.85
CA LYS A 138 20.07 0.22 2.63
C LYS A 138 19.42 1.61 2.71
N ILE A 139 18.88 2.11 1.60
CA ILE A 139 18.14 3.39 1.59
C ILE A 139 16.95 3.29 2.53
N ARG A 140 16.20 2.20 2.47
CA ARG A 140 15.04 1.99 3.33
C ARG A 140 15.42 1.97 4.81
N GLU A 141 16.41 1.16 5.20
CA GLU A 141 16.93 1.13 6.57
C GLU A 141 17.36 2.52 7.06
N TYR A 142 17.98 3.30 6.19
CA TYR A 142 18.36 4.68 6.52
C TYR A 142 17.14 5.57 6.76
N LEU A 143 16.11 5.50 5.89
CA LEU A 143 14.89 6.29 6.06
C LEU A 143 14.15 5.96 7.35
N GLU A 144 14.12 4.68 7.75
CA GLU A 144 13.53 4.22 8.99
C GLU A 144 14.30 4.68 10.23
N ASN A 145 15.64 4.67 10.16
CA ASN A 145 16.50 5.07 11.28
C ASN A 145 16.53 6.59 11.52
N GLU A 146 16.50 7.38 10.47
CA GLU A 146 16.57 8.84 10.53
C GLU A 146 15.18 9.51 10.66
N ASP A 147 14.11 8.71 10.77
CA ASP A 147 12.71 9.19 10.84
C ASP A 147 12.39 10.26 9.76
N LEU A 148 12.94 10.07 8.56
CA LEU A 148 12.70 10.96 7.43
C LEU A 148 11.27 10.83 6.94
N GLN A 149 10.42 11.68 7.46
CA GLN A 149 8.98 11.67 7.18
C GLN A 149 8.70 11.88 5.68
N GLY A 150 7.89 10.99 5.13
CA GLY A 150 7.36 11.10 3.76
C GLY A 150 8.23 10.49 2.67
N GLY A 151 9.42 9.97 2.99
CA GLY A 151 10.23 9.20 2.05
C GLY A 151 9.70 7.78 1.88
N ILE A 152 9.66 7.30 0.64
CA ILE A 152 9.21 5.94 0.31
C ILE A 152 10.32 5.21 -0.43
N CYS A 153 10.73 4.05 0.12
CA CYS A 153 11.67 3.17 -0.56
C CYS A 153 11.35 1.71 -0.22
N GLY A 154 11.06 0.92 -1.23
CA GLY A 154 10.72 -0.49 -1.05
C GLY A 154 10.65 -1.25 -2.37
N TYR A 155 9.90 -2.35 -2.37
CA TYR A 155 9.79 -3.23 -3.54
C TYR A 155 9.23 -2.50 -4.79
N ARG A 156 8.28 -1.58 -4.64
CA ARG A 156 7.70 -0.85 -5.78
C ARG A 156 8.72 0.06 -6.47
N GLU A 157 9.59 0.68 -5.69
CA GLU A 157 10.66 1.53 -6.18
C GLU A 157 11.74 0.70 -6.88
N LEU A 158 12.08 -0.47 -6.33
CA LEU A 158 12.96 -1.44 -6.97
C LEU A 158 12.40 -1.88 -8.34
N GLU A 159 11.16 -2.33 -8.39
CA GLU A 159 10.50 -2.74 -9.63
C GLU A 159 10.48 -1.61 -10.67
N SER A 160 10.18 -0.40 -10.24
CA SER A 160 10.21 0.80 -11.10
C SER A 160 11.61 1.11 -11.61
N TRP A 161 12.64 0.90 -10.77
CA TRP A 161 14.04 1.09 -11.18
C TRP A 161 14.44 0.07 -12.24
N VAL A 162 14.11 -1.20 -12.04
CA VAL A 162 14.39 -2.26 -13.02
C VAL A 162 13.73 -1.96 -14.35
N TRP A 163 12.45 -1.61 -14.39
CA TRP A 163 11.76 -1.25 -15.63
C TRP A 163 12.39 -0.03 -16.32
N SER A 164 12.75 1.00 -15.55
CA SER A 164 13.42 2.18 -16.09
C SER A 164 14.80 1.85 -16.67
N TYR A 165 15.56 1.00 -15.97
CA TYR A 165 16.87 0.56 -16.45
C TYR A 165 16.76 -0.29 -17.73
N MET A 166 15.86 -1.26 -17.77
CA MET A 166 15.62 -2.08 -18.97
C MET A 166 15.25 -1.24 -20.18
N THR A 167 14.57 -0.12 -19.97
CA THR A 167 14.13 0.78 -21.04
C THR A 167 15.22 1.73 -21.48
N THR A 168 16.02 2.26 -20.56
CA THR A 168 16.97 3.36 -20.83
C THR A 168 18.42 2.90 -20.99
N GLY A 169 18.78 1.76 -20.40
CA GLY A 169 20.17 1.29 -20.28
C GLY A 169 21.02 2.12 -19.30
N ASP A 170 20.45 3.16 -18.66
CA ASP A 170 21.16 4.09 -17.78
C ASP A 170 20.77 3.84 -16.30
N LEU A 171 21.68 3.18 -15.58
CA LEU A 171 21.46 2.76 -14.20
C LEU A 171 21.33 3.95 -13.24
N LEU A 172 22.18 4.98 -13.40
CA LEU A 172 22.18 6.18 -12.54
C LEU A 172 20.96 7.07 -12.78
N LYS A 173 20.61 7.31 -14.03
CA LYS A 173 19.43 8.09 -14.37
C LYS A 173 18.16 7.39 -13.88
N SER A 174 18.11 6.08 -14.03
CA SER A 174 16.97 5.29 -13.59
C SER A 174 16.79 5.33 -12.07
N VAL A 175 17.83 5.15 -11.26
CA VAL A 175 17.71 5.22 -9.79
C VAL A 175 17.31 6.61 -9.30
N LYS A 176 17.86 7.67 -9.91
CA LYS A 176 17.49 9.05 -9.58
C LYS A 176 16.00 9.28 -9.74
N ASN A 177 15.43 8.79 -10.83
CA ASN A 177 14.04 9.07 -11.20
C ASN A 177 13.02 8.16 -10.51
N THR A 178 13.41 6.98 -10.06
CA THR A 178 12.48 5.96 -9.55
C THR A 178 12.60 5.71 -8.05
N VAL A 179 13.81 5.73 -7.51
CA VAL A 179 14.08 5.49 -6.09
C VAL A 179 14.32 6.80 -5.35
N ILE A 180 15.37 7.53 -5.73
CA ILE A 180 15.82 8.71 -5.00
C ILE A 180 14.76 9.82 -4.98
N SER A 181 14.06 10.04 -6.09
CA SER A 181 13.01 11.06 -6.18
C SER A 181 11.83 10.81 -5.26
N LYS A 182 11.59 9.55 -4.86
CA LYS A 182 10.52 9.15 -3.94
C LYS A 182 11.03 8.97 -2.50
N ALA A 183 12.29 8.59 -2.35
CA ALA A 183 12.91 8.40 -1.03
C ALA A 183 13.13 9.71 -0.28
N ALA A 184 13.30 10.84 -0.99
CA ALA A 184 13.52 12.13 -0.34
C ALA A 184 12.85 13.28 -1.11
N LEU A 185 12.15 14.14 -0.36
CA LEU A 185 11.47 15.32 -0.91
C LEU A 185 12.44 16.50 -1.11
N LEU A 186 13.40 16.68 -0.21
CA LEU A 186 14.38 17.77 -0.27
C LEU A 186 15.55 17.42 -1.19
N ALA A 187 16.08 18.41 -1.87
CA ALA A 187 17.21 18.22 -2.78
C ALA A 187 18.50 17.81 -2.06
N GLU A 188 18.69 18.30 -0.82
CA GLU A 188 19.83 17.97 0.02
C GLU A 188 19.82 16.51 0.44
N ASP A 189 18.66 16.00 0.90
CA ASP A 189 18.50 14.60 1.26
C ASP A 189 18.71 13.66 0.07
N ARG A 190 18.17 14.03 -1.09
CA ARG A 190 18.43 13.27 -2.34
C ARG A 190 19.91 13.18 -2.66
N LYS A 191 20.67 14.26 -2.44
CA LYS A 191 22.10 14.25 -2.63
C LYS A 191 22.79 13.32 -1.63
N ILE A 192 22.42 13.39 -0.36
CA ILE A 192 22.94 12.49 0.67
C ILE A 192 22.69 11.03 0.30
N LEU A 193 21.48 10.68 -0.08
CA LEU A 193 21.14 9.32 -0.48
C LEU A 193 21.96 8.84 -1.70
N MET A 194 22.12 9.70 -2.70
CA MET A 194 22.97 9.40 -3.86
C MET A 194 24.41 9.15 -3.48
N ASP A 195 25.01 10.09 -2.74
CA ASP A 195 26.44 10.06 -2.42
C ASP A 195 26.77 8.93 -1.44
N THR A 196 25.83 8.56 -0.55
CA THR A 196 26.06 7.55 0.50
C THR A 196 25.74 6.13 0.01
N PHE A 197 24.65 5.92 -0.71
CA PHE A 197 24.13 4.58 -0.99
C PHE A 197 24.23 4.15 -2.46
N VAL A 198 24.26 5.09 -3.38
CA VAL A 198 24.29 4.77 -4.82
C VAL A 198 25.72 4.85 -5.37
N MET A 199 26.36 6.00 -5.22
CA MET A 199 27.66 6.27 -5.86
C MET A 199 28.77 5.32 -5.42
N PRO A 200 28.95 4.97 -4.14
CA PRO A 200 30.02 4.05 -3.73
C PRO A 200 29.90 2.66 -4.37
N HIS A 201 28.65 2.16 -4.47
CA HIS A 201 28.41 0.86 -5.09
C HIS A 201 28.51 0.91 -6.61
N PHE A 202 28.12 2.02 -7.21
CA PHE A 202 28.21 2.21 -8.65
C PHE A 202 29.66 2.29 -9.12
N CYS A 203 30.52 3.00 -8.41
CA CYS A 203 31.95 3.07 -8.69
C CYS A 203 32.61 1.68 -8.58
N ALA A 204 32.29 0.91 -7.55
CA ALA A 204 32.80 -0.45 -7.39
C ALA A 204 32.36 -1.37 -8.53
N TYR A 205 31.10 -1.28 -8.95
CA TYR A 205 30.58 -2.05 -10.09
C TYR A 205 31.25 -1.68 -11.42
N GLU A 206 31.51 -0.40 -11.68
CA GLU A 206 32.22 0.03 -12.90
C GLU A 206 33.69 -0.35 -12.89
N GLU A 207 34.36 -0.33 -11.75
CA GLU A 207 35.74 -0.76 -11.60
C GLU A 207 35.88 -2.27 -11.89
N GLU A 208 35.02 -3.11 -11.32
CA GLU A 208 35.01 -4.57 -11.58
C GLU A 208 34.73 -4.87 -13.04
N LYS A 209 33.85 -4.15 -13.70
CA LYS A 209 33.55 -4.34 -15.13
C LYS A 209 34.72 -3.93 -16.03
N ASN A 210 35.44 -2.87 -15.69
CA ASN A 210 36.58 -2.42 -16.43
C ASN A 210 37.78 -3.37 -16.26
N ASP A 211 38.00 -3.91 -15.07
CA ASP A 211 39.04 -4.91 -14.80
C ASP A 211 38.76 -6.25 -15.49
N GLY A 212 37.49 -6.63 -15.62
CA GLY A 212 37.05 -7.82 -16.34
C GLY A 212 37.27 -7.71 -17.87
N ILE A 213 37.23 -6.50 -18.42
CA ILE A 213 37.51 -6.25 -19.86
C ILE A 213 39.00 -6.28 -20.15
N GLN A 214 39.85 -5.88 -19.22
CA GLN A 214 41.31 -5.92 -19.40
C GLN A 214 41.93 -7.34 -19.28
N ARG A 215 41.18 -8.32 -18.74
CA ARG A 215 41.63 -9.72 -18.57
C ARG A 215 41.15 -10.66 -19.67
N LYS A 216 40.43 -10.17 -20.68
CA LYS A 216 40.06 -10.91 -21.91
C LYS A 216 40.83 -10.39 -23.11
#